data_791d496c90426077c1432250ff5e6ca2
#
_entry.id   791d496c90426077c1432250ff5e6ca2
#
_cell.length_a   1.000
_cell.length_b   1.000
_cell.length_c   1.000
_cell.angle_alpha   90.00
_cell.angle_beta   90.00
_cell.angle_gamma   90.00
#
_symmetry.space_group_name_H-M   'P 1'
#
loop_
_entity.id
_entity.type
_entity.pdbx_description
1 polymer ?
#
loop_
_entity_poly.entity_id
_entity_poly.type
_entity_poly.pdbx_seq_one_letter_code
_entity_poly.pdbx_strand_id
1 'polypeptide(L)'
;MADLRKEIEKRRTFAIISHPDAGKTTLTEKFLLYGGAINLAGSVKGKATARHAVSDWMEIEKERGISVTSSVLQFNYGGYCINILDTPGHQDFSEDTYRTLMAADSAVMVIDGSKGVEAQTRKLFKVCVMRHIPIFTFINKMDRDANDTFDLLDEIEKELGIATCPINWPIGSGKGFKGVYDRNTKEVMTFSDTLKGTKEGTEKHIHIDDPALVEEIGEAAKEKLLEEIELLDGASAEFDMELVSKGELSPVFFGSALTNFGVETFLQHFLKMTYSPLPRKADIGMIDPFQEEFSAFVFKIQANMNKAHRDRIAFMRICSGKFEAGMEVTHVQGGNKKIKLSQPQQMMAQERHIVDEAYAGDIIGVFDPGIFSIGDTLTTAKPFQFEGIPTFAPEHFARVRQVDTMKRKQFMKGMQQIAQEGAIQIFQEYNMGMEEVIVGVVGVLQFDVLKYRLENEYNVEIRMDKLPYEHIRWIENEDVNMDKLVGTSDMKKIQDLKGRPLLLFVNSWSVGMVLDRNEGLILSEFGRK
;
A
#
# COMPACT_ATOMS: atom_id res chain seq x y z
N MET A 1 -14.91 -15.34 -24.37
CA MET A 1 -15.63 -15.18 -23.09
C MET A 1 -15.22 -16.21 -22.02
N ALA A 2 -15.32 -17.53 -22.27
CA ALA A 2 -14.95 -18.53 -21.24
C ALA A 2 -13.47 -18.47 -20.81
N ASP A 3 -12.56 -18.13 -21.70
CA ASP A 3 -11.13 -18.02 -21.43
C ASP A 3 -10.80 -16.71 -20.66
N LEU A 4 -11.39 -15.59 -21.06
CA LEU A 4 -11.27 -14.30 -20.35
C LEU A 4 -11.71 -14.44 -18.87
N ARG A 5 -12.88 -15.07 -18.64
CA ARG A 5 -13.41 -15.25 -17.30
C ARG A 5 -12.48 -16.09 -16.41
N LYS A 6 -11.98 -17.22 -16.93
CA LYS A 6 -11.02 -18.07 -16.22
C LYS A 6 -9.73 -17.34 -15.85
N GLU A 7 -9.22 -16.52 -16.79
CA GLU A 7 -8.02 -15.75 -16.53
C GLU A 7 -8.24 -14.70 -15.43
N ILE A 8 -9.37 -14.01 -15.43
CA ILE A 8 -9.71 -13.04 -14.39
C ILE A 8 -9.92 -13.73 -13.03
N GLU A 9 -10.63 -14.87 -13.01
CA GLU A 9 -10.90 -15.62 -11.77
C GLU A 9 -9.65 -16.13 -11.06
N LYS A 10 -8.54 -16.32 -11.76
CA LYS A 10 -7.25 -16.72 -11.18
C LYS A 10 -6.53 -15.57 -10.45
N ARG A 11 -6.89 -14.32 -10.70
CA ARG A 11 -6.14 -13.17 -10.19
C ARG A 11 -6.49 -12.85 -8.74
N ARG A 12 -5.45 -12.57 -7.97
CA ARG A 12 -5.53 -12.11 -6.58
C ARG A 12 -4.61 -10.91 -6.42
N THR A 13 -5.18 -9.77 -6.08
CA THR A 13 -4.42 -8.53 -5.92
C THR A 13 -4.65 -7.98 -4.54
N PHE A 14 -3.63 -8.00 -3.73
CA PHE A 14 -3.72 -7.56 -2.35
C PHE A 14 -2.56 -6.68 -1.92
N ALA A 15 -2.84 -5.81 -0.96
CA ALA A 15 -1.83 -4.99 -0.32
C ALA A 15 -1.41 -5.61 1.01
N ILE A 16 -0.15 -5.39 1.40
CA ILE A 16 0.33 -5.75 2.73
C ILE A 16 0.51 -4.47 3.53
N ILE A 17 -0.19 -4.37 4.64
CA ILE A 17 -0.19 -3.22 5.55
C ILE A 17 0.33 -3.61 6.94
N SER A 18 1.09 -2.73 7.57
CA SER A 18 1.60 -2.96 8.93
C SER A 18 2.14 -1.70 9.56
N HIS A 19 2.36 -1.75 10.86
CA HIS A 19 3.31 -0.84 11.51
C HIS A 19 4.75 -1.14 11.05
N PRO A 20 5.69 -0.16 11.07
CA PRO A 20 7.11 -0.41 10.84
C PRO A 20 7.62 -1.56 11.72
N ASP A 21 8.51 -2.36 11.18
CA ASP A 21 9.14 -3.51 11.85
C ASP A 21 8.22 -4.68 12.23
N ALA A 22 6.92 -4.69 11.89
CA ALA A 22 6.04 -5.83 12.15
C ALA A 22 6.42 -7.09 11.33
N GLY A 23 7.30 -6.95 10.32
CA GLY A 23 7.81 -8.04 9.50
C GLY A 23 7.17 -8.16 8.12
N LYS A 24 6.55 -7.07 7.65
CA LYS A 24 5.92 -6.98 6.33
C LYS A 24 6.85 -7.43 5.20
N THR A 25 8.01 -6.81 5.07
CA THR A 25 9.00 -7.12 4.02
C THR A 25 9.45 -8.58 4.08
N THR A 26 9.64 -9.12 5.29
CA THR A 26 9.99 -10.53 5.46
C THR A 26 8.87 -11.44 4.97
N LEU A 27 7.61 -11.12 5.26
CA LEU A 27 6.46 -11.89 4.80
C LEU A 27 6.33 -11.83 3.27
N THR A 28 6.50 -10.65 2.66
CA THR A 28 6.52 -10.47 1.20
C THR A 28 7.59 -11.35 0.53
N GLU A 29 8.82 -11.36 1.06
CA GLU A 29 9.89 -12.22 0.55
C GLU A 29 9.57 -13.71 0.65
N LYS A 30 8.86 -14.13 1.71
CA LYS A 30 8.44 -15.51 1.84
C LYS A 30 7.39 -15.90 0.81
N PHE A 31 6.43 -15.03 0.51
CA PHE A 31 5.49 -15.29 -0.56
C PHE A 31 6.17 -15.44 -1.92
N LEU A 32 7.18 -14.60 -2.21
CA LEU A 32 7.99 -14.72 -3.42
C LEU A 32 8.81 -16.01 -3.45
N LEU A 33 9.30 -16.46 -2.30
CA LEU A 33 10.03 -17.73 -2.17
C LEU A 33 9.12 -18.92 -2.50
N TYR A 34 7.94 -19.01 -1.87
CA TYR A 34 6.96 -20.06 -2.14
C TYR A 34 6.42 -20.02 -3.58
N GLY A 35 6.32 -18.83 -4.16
CA GLY A 35 5.99 -18.65 -5.58
C GLY A 35 7.12 -18.98 -6.55
N GLY A 36 8.30 -19.37 -6.05
CA GLY A 36 9.47 -19.66 -6.89
C GLY A 36 10.05 -18.43 -7.62
N ALA A 37 9.59 -17.22 -7.27
CA ALA A 37 10.07 -15.98 -7.87
C ALA A 37 11.47 -15.57 -7.35
N ILE A 38 11.88 -16.07 -6.19
CA ILE A 38 13.22 -15.94 -5.63
C ILE A 38 13.69 -17.28 -5.10
N ASN A 39 14.99 -17.53 -5.20
CA ASN A 39 15.60 -18.81 -4.75
C ASN A 39 16.00 -18.81 -3.28
N LEU A 40 16.12 -17.63 -2.66
CA LEU A 40 16.55 -17.44 -1.28
C LEU A 40 15.95 -16.16 -0.74
N ALA A 41 15.16 -16.25 0.35
CA ALA A 41 14.72 -15.08 1.09
C ALA A 41 15.93 -14.48 1.85
N GLY A 42 16.11 -13.16 1.75
CA GLY A 42 17.13 -12.44 2.52
C GLY A 42 16.71 -12.34 3.99
N SER A 43 17.68 -12.47 4.90
CA SER A 43 17.43 -12.08 6.28
C SER A 43 17.54 -10.56 6.38
N VAL A 44 16.45 -9.88 6.67
CA VAL A 44 16.35 -8.42 6.84
C VAL A 44 17.13 -7.91 8.07
N LYS A 45 17.99 -8.70 8.68
CA LYS A 45 18.78 -8.29 9.84
C LYS A 45 20.24 -8.08 9.54
N GLY A 46 20.60 -6.80 9.55
CA GLY A 46 21.73 -6.22 10.25
C GLY A 46 23.11 -6.37 9.67
N LYS A 47 23.76 -5.24 9.52
CA LYS A 47 25.17 -4.94 9.28
C LYS A 47 25.73 -5.26 7.89
N ALA A 48 26.00 -4.21 7.16
CA ALA A 48 26.98 -3.99 6.07
C ALA A 48 27.22 -5.06 4.97
N THR A 49 26.67 -6.26 5.07
CA THR A 49 26.81 -7.35 4.07
C THR A 49 25.49 -8.07 3.75
N ALA A 50 24.36 -7.59 4.31
CA ALA A 50 23.07 -8.20 4.08
C ALA A 50 22.52 -7.81 2.69
N ARG A 51 22.00 -8.78 1.94
CA ARG A 51 21.18 -8.52 0.76
C ARG A 51 19.97 -7.68 1.19
N HIS A 52 19.76 -6.57 0.50
CA HIS A 52 18.58 -5.74 0.71
C HIS A 52 17.32 -6.47 0.25
N ALA A 53 16.16 -6.08 0.81
CA ALA A 53 14.89 -6.63 0.41
C ALA A 53 14.62 -6.39 -1.08
N VAL A 54 13.93 -7.34 -1.71
CA VAL A 54 13.57 -7.27 -3.14
C VAL A 54 12.67 -6.06 -3.42
N SER A 55 11.88 -5.64 -2.43
CA SER A 55 10.98 -4.47 -2.51
C SER A 55 11.71 -3.13 -2.41
N ASP A 56 12.89 -3.06 -1.77
CA ASP A 56 13.62 -1.83 -1.53
C ASP A 56 14.62 -1.56 -2.67
N TRP A 57 14.22 -0.76 -3.63
CA TRP A 57 15.01 -0.50 -4.82
C TRP A 57 15.77 0.83 -4.78
N MET A 58 15.30 1.83 -4.01
CA MET A 58 15.97 3.13 -3.85
C MET A 58 17.18 3.01 -2.90
N GLU A 59 18.28 3.71 -3.21
CA GLU A 59 19.45 3.72 -2.32
C GLU A 59 19.14 4.29 -0.94
N ILE A 60 18.27 5.31 -0.85
CA ILE A 60 17.83 5.88 0.42
C ILE A 60 17.04 4.87 1.29
N GLU A 61 16.28 3.97 0.67
CA GLU A 61 15.59 2.87 1.36
C GLU A 61 16.61 1.91 1.97
N LYS A 62 17.63 1.55 1.19
CA LYS A 62 18.71 0.66 1.62
C LYS A 62 19.56 1.26 2.73
N GLU A 63 19.91 2.54 2.63
CA GLU A 63 20.71 3.25 3.62
C GLU A 63 19.97 3.41 4.96
N ARG A 64 18.66 3.70 4.92
CA ARG A 64 17.83 3.93 6.12
C ARG A 64 17.14 2.68 6.65
N GLY A 65 17.06 1.61 5.85
CA GLY A 65 16.37 0.37 6.21
C GLY A 65 14.85 0.53 6.34
N ILE A 66 14.27 1.49 5.63
CA ILE A 66 12.82 1.75 5.60
C ILE A 66 12.34 1.85 4.16
N SER A 67 11.20 1.23 3.85
CA SER A 67 10.54 1.38 2.55
C SER A 67 9.90 2.76 2.45
N VAL A 68 10.22 3.49 1.40
CA VAL A 68 9.76 4.86 1.11
C VAL A 68 8.63 4.85 0.09
N THR A 69 8.69 3.92 -0.86
CA THR A 69 7.71 3.78 -1.95
C THR A 69 7.09 2.40 -1.97
N SER A 70 5.84 2.32 -2.44
CA SER A 70 5.18 1.04 -2.67
C SER A 70 5.85 0.30 -3.83
N SER A 71 5.96 -1.03 -3.71
CA SER A 71 6.42 -1.92 -4.76
C SER A 71 5.28 -2.80 -5.26
N VAL A 72 5.29 -3.12 -6.55
CA VAL A 72 4.36 -4.06 -7.18
C VAL A 72 5.14 -5.32 -7.54
N LEU A 73 4.70 -6.46 -7.06
CA LEU A 73 5.35 -7.75 -7.28
C LEU A 73 4.33 -8.75 -7.79
N GLN A 74 4.70 -9.54 -8.79
CA GLN A 74 3.82 -10.57 -9.35
C GLN A 74 4.49 -11.92 -9.39
N PHE A 75 3.73 -12.98 -9.10
CA PHE A 75 4.15 -14.37 -9.23
C PHE A 75 2.96 -15.31 -9.35
N ASN A 76 3.20 -16.57 -9.72
CA ASN A 76 2.17 -17.61 -9.79
C ASN A 76 2.36 -18.60 -8.63
N TYR A 77 1.25 -18.98 -7.99
CA TYR A 77 1.24 -20.00 -6.95
C TYR A 77 -0.12 -20.72 -6.89
N GLY A 78 -0.10 -22.04 -6.79
CA GLY A 78 -1.33 -22.84 -6.63
C GLY A 78 -2.40 -22.66 -7.72
N GLY A 79 -2.00 -22.27 -8.94
CA GLY A 79 -2.91 -21.98 -10.05
C GLY A 79 -3.45 -20.55 -10.07
N TYR A 80 -3.07 -19.71 -9.11
CA TYR A 80 -3.40 -18.28 -9.06
C TYR A 80 -2.28 -17.42 -9.62
N CYS A 81 -2.66 -16.29 -10.21
CA CYS A 81 -1.78 -15.18 -10.55
C CYS A 81 -1.90 -14.12 -9.46
N ILE A 82 -0.84 -13.89 -8.74
CA ILE A 82 -0.82 -13.10 -7.52
C ILE A 82 -0.09 -11.78 -7.78
N ASN A 83 -0.75 -10.67 -7.45
CA ASN A 83 -0.19 -9.34 -7.44
C ASN A 83 -0.10 -8.84 -6.00
N ILE A 84 1.11 -8.65 -5.50
CA ILE A 84 1.36 -8.05 -4.18
C ILE A 84 1.66 -6.57 -4.35
N LEU A 85 0.97 -5.76 -3.58
CA LEU A 85 1.24 -4.35 -3.40
C LEU A 85 1.92 -4.17 -2.04
N ASP A 86 3.24 -4.12 -2.03
CA ASP A 86 4.02 -3.91 -0.82
C ASP A 86 4.06 -2.42 -0.50
N THR A 87 3.45 -2.00 0.60
CA THR A 87 3.26 -0.59 0.97
C THR A 87 4.35 -0.11 1.93
N PRO A 88 4.70 1.20 1.96
CA PRO A 88 5.55 1.74 3.01
C PRO A 88 4.92 1.53 4.40
N GLY A 89 5.74 1.10 5.37
CA GLY A 89 5.26 0.95 6.75
C GLY A 89 5.25 2.27 7.54
N HIS A 90 6.05 3.25 7.14
CA HIS A 90 6.21 4.50 7.88
C HIS A 90 5.06 5.48 7.63
N GLN A 91 4.58 6.14 8.70
CA GLN A 91 3.44 7.06 8.62
C GLN A 91 3.64 8.24 7.66
N ASP A 92 4.87 8.69 7.45
CA ASP A 92 5.21 9.81 6.57
C ASP A 92 4.89 9.51 5.10
N PHE A 93 4.72 8.23 4.75
CA PHE A 93 4.38 7.78 3.39
C PHE A 93 2.95 7.24 3.29
N SER A 94 2.05 7.64 4.19
CA SER A 94 0.66 7.20 4.24
C SER A 94 -0.10 7.48 2.95
N GLU A 95 0.22 8.55 2.24
CA GLU A 95 -0.43 8.91 0.98
C GLU A 95 -0.12 7.90 -0.14
N ASP A 96 1.13 7.43 -0.25
CA ASP A 96 1.50 6.39 -1.22
C ASP A 96 0.84 5.05 -0.85
N THR A 97 0.79 4.72 0.44
CA THR A 97 0.05 3.55 0.95
C THR A 97 -1.43 3.62 0.58
N TYR A 98 -2.06 4.76 0.78
CA TYR A 98 -3.47 4.94 0.46
C TYR A 98 -3.76 4.75 -1.04
N ARG A 99 -2.96 5.38 -1.92
CA ARG A 99 -3.10 5.23 -3.37
C ARG A 99 -2.93 3.78 -3.80
N THR A 100 -1.98 3.09 -3.19
CA THR A 100 -1.70 1.68 -3.45
C THR A 100 -2.85 0.78 -3.00
N LEU A 101 -3.45 1.06 -1.84
CA LEU A 101 -4.66 0.38 -1.37
C LEU A 101 -5.83 0.53 -2.34
N MET A 102 -5.92 1.66 -3.05
CA MET A 102 -6.95 1.84 -4.09
C MET A 102 -6.82 0.82 -5.24
N ALA A 103 -5.64 0.26 -5.47
CA ALA A 103 -5.42 -0.75 -6.50
C ALA A 103 -5.64 -2.20 -6.00
N ALA A 104 -5.82 -2.41 -4.68
CA ALA A 104 -6.02 -3.72 -4.07
C ALA A 104 -7.49 -4.17 -4.05
N ASP A 105 -7.69 -5.49 -4.02
CA ASP A 105 -9.00 -6.13 -3.80
C ASP A 105 -9.13 -6.70 -2.37
N SER A 106 -8.01 -6.86 -1.67
CA SER A 106 -7.94 -7.26 -0.26
C SER A 106 -6.67 -6.73 0.38
N ALA A 107 -6.58 -6.81 1.71
CA ALA A 107 -5.41 -6.40 2.46
C ALA A 107 -4.99 -7.50 3.45
N VAL A 108 -3.68 -7.69 3.59
CA VAL A 108 -3.06 -8.49 4.65
C VAL A 108 -2.51 -7.52 5.69
N MET A 109 -3.10 -7.53 6.86
CA MET A 109 -2.67 -6.73 8.01
C MET A 109 -1.69 -7.55 8.85
N VAL A 110 -0.43 -7.10 8.92
CA VAL A 110 0.61 -7.78 9.70
C VAL A 110 0.76 -7.10 11.06
N ILE A 111 0.59 -7.89 12.12
CA ILE A 111 0.72 -7.45 13.51
C ILE A 111 1.91 -8.16 14.15
N ASP A 112 2.72 -7.44 14.93
CA ASP A 112 3.77 -8.02 15.77
C ASP A 112 3.15 -8.64 17.01
N GLY A 113 3.24 -9.96 17.19
CA GLY A 113 2.66 -10.67 18.32
C GLY A 113 3.16 -10.22 19.70
N SER A 114 4.33 -9.59 19.76
CA SER A 114 4.87 -9.03 21.01
C SER A 114 4.40 -7.61 21.34
N LYS A 115 3.79 -6.91 20.36
CA LYS A 115 3.41 -5.49 20.49
C LYS A 115 1.91 -5.24 20.34
N GLY A 116 1.18 -6.15 19.67
CA GLY A 116 -0.24 -5.98 19.38
C GLY A 116 -0.55 -4.90 18.34
N VAL A 117 -1.67 -4.21 18.52
CA VAL A 117 -2.17 -3.20 17.57
C VAL A 117 -1.47 -1.87 17.76
N GLU A 118 -0.62 -1.48 16.84
CA GLU A 118 0.17 -0.24 16.89
C GLU A 118 -0.52 0.91 16.12
N ALA A 119 -0.09 2.14 16.35
CA ALA A 119 -0.73 3.36 15.83
C ALA A 119 -0.91 3.39 14.30
N GLN A 120 0.11 2.96 13.54
CA GLN A 120 0.03 2.93 12.09
C GLN A 120 -0.95 1.86 11.59
N THR A 121 -1.02 0.72 12.25
CA THR A 121 -1.99 -0.34 11.96
C THR A 121 -3.42 0.20 12.06
N ARG A 122 -3.75 0.95 13.13
CA ARG A 122 -5.08 1.59 13.29
C ARG A 122 -5.42 2.56 12.14
N LYS A 123 -4.45 3.38 11.72
CA LYS A 123 -4.66 4.33 10.62
C LYS A 123 -4.94 3.61 9.30
N LEU A 124 -4.14 2.61 8.96
CA LEU A 124 -4.28 1.84 7.72
C LEU A 124 -5.54 0.98 7.70
N PHE A 125 -5.90 0.39 8.84
CA PHE A 125 -7.15 -0.32 9.03
C PHE A 125 -8.37 0.57 8.69
N LYS A 126 -8.42 1.79 9.24
CA LYS A 126 -9.50 2.74 8.93
C LYS A 126 -9.61 3.05 7.44
N VAL A 127 -8.49 3.14 6.74
CA VAL A 127 -8.47 3.33 5.28
C VAL A 127 -9.10 2.14 4.56
N CYS A 128 -8.76 0.92 4.95
CA CYS A 128 -9.33 -0.29 4.37
C CYS A 128 -10.85 -0.36 4.59
N VAL A 129 -11.32 -0.09 5.81
CA VAL A 129 -12.76 -0.07 6.15
C VAL A 129 -13.50 0.99 5.33
N MET A 130 -13.01 2.22 5.25
CA MET A 130 -13.63 3.27 4.44
C MET A 130 -13.74 2.89 2.96
N ARG A 131 -12.92 1.99 2.49
CA ARG A 131 -12.88 1.53 1.10
C ARG A 131 -13.51 0.17 0.89
N HIS A 132 -14.08 -0.43 1.93
CA HIS A 132 -14.66 -1.78 1.89
C HIS A 132 -13.68 -2.82 1.34
N ILE A 133 -12.40 -2.71 1.74
CA ILE A 133 -11.36 -3.67 1.38
C ILE A 133 -11.35 -4.78 2.44
N PRO A 134 -11.60 -6.04 2.09
CA PRO A 134 -11.52 -7.18 3.00
C PRO A 134 -10.14 -7.29 3.64
N ILE A 135 -10.10 -7.52 4.96
CA ILE A 135 -8.86 -7.53 5.76
C ILE A 135 -8.63 -8.93 6.31
N PHE A 136 -7.45 -9.46 6.07
CA PHE A 136 -6.92 -10.69 6.64
C PHE A 136 -5.77 -10.35 7.58
N THR A 137 -5.80 -10.86 8.81
CA THR A 137 -4.81 -10.53 9.82
C THR A 137 -3.77 -11.64 9.95
N PHE A 138 -2.49 -11.29 9.88
CA PHE A 138 -1.37 -12.19 10.15
C PHE A 138 -0.61 -11.71 11.39
N ILE A 139 -0.75 -12.43 12.50
CA ILE A 139 -0.01 -12.19 13.75
C ILE A 139 1.35 -12.87 13.63
N ASN A 140 2.37 -12.04 13.42
CA ASN A 140 3.72 -12.45 13.10
C ASN A 140 4.64 -12.49 14.33
N LYS A 141 5.78 -13.12 14.19
CA LYS A 141 6.86 -13.19 15.18
C LYS A 141 6.53 -14.08 16.39
N MET A 142 5.74 -15.11 16.20
CA MET A 142 5.46 -16.10 17.25
C MET A 142 6.72 -16.88 17.69
N ASP A 143 7.83 -16.79 16.94
CA ASP A 143 9.18 -17.26 17.32
C ASP A 143 9.83 -16.43 18.45
N ARG A 144 9.20 -15.35 18.89
CA ARG A 144 9.60 -14.51 20.02
C ARG A 144 8.55 -14.59 21.12
N ASP A 145 8.92 -14.10 22.31
CA ASP A 145 7.98 -13.97 23.41
C ASP A 145 6.85 -13.01 22.97
N ALA A 146 5.71 -13.59 22.64
CA ALA A 146 4.51 -12.89 22.20
C ALA A 146 3.55 -12.69 23.39
N ASN A 147 2.64 -11.73 23.24
CA ASN A 147 1.51 -11.56 24.15
C ASN A 147 0.61 -12.81 24.10
N ASP A 148 -0.25 -12.98 25.08
CA ASP A 148 -1.24 -14.06 25.07
C ASP A 148 -2.10 -13.98 23.80
N THR A 149 -2.39 -15.14 23.23
CA THR A 149 -3.09 -15.22 21.93
C THR A 149 -4.54 -14.77 22.01
N PHE A 150 -5.24 -15.05 23.11
CA PHE A 150 -6.59 -14.54 23.34
C PHE A 150 -6.61 -13.03 23.58
N ASP A 151 -5.63 -12.52 24.36
CA ASP A 151 -5.49 -11.08 24.59
C ASP A 151 -5.23 -10.33 23.28
N LEU A 152 -4.44 -10.91 22.35
CA LEU A 152 -4.20 -10.32 21.03
C LEU A 152 -5.49 -10.25 20.18
N LEU A 153 -6.33 -11.29 20.21
CA LEU A 153 -7.62 -11.27 19.51
C LEU A 153 -8.55 -10.21 20.11
N ASP A 154 -8.66 -10.18 21.42
CA ASP A 154 -9.47 -9.20 22.16
C ASP A 154 -9.00 -7.76 21.92
N GLU A 155 -7.69 -7.52 21.86
CA GLU A 155 -7.11 -6.23 21.50
C GLU A 155 -7.51 -5.81 20.06
N ILE A 156 -7.41 -6.73 19.08
CA ILE A 156 -7.81 -6.45 17.69
C ILE A 156 -9.28 -6.07 17.64
N GLU A 157 -10.16 -6.82 18.31
CA GLU A 157 -11.59 -6.56 18.32
C GLU A 157 -11.93 -5.23 18.98
N LYS A 158 -11.33 -4.92 20.13
CA LYS A 158 -11.56 -3.66 20.86
C LYS A 158 -10.99 -2.44 20.15
N GLU A 159 -9.77 -2.54 19.66
CA GLU A 159 -9.04 -1.40 19.09
C GLU A 159 -9.48 -1.07 17.66
N LEU A 160 -9.85 -2.08 16.88
CA LEU A 160 -10.22 -1.93 15.48
C LEU A 160 -11.74 -2.00 15.25
N GLY A 161 -12.49 -2.59 16.17
CA GLY A 161 -13.93 -2.75 16.03
C GLY A 161 -14.34 -3.76 14.96
N ILE A 162 -13.53 -4.80 14.75
CA ILE A 162 -13.77 -5.89 13.80
C ILE A 162 -13.73 -7.21 14.54
N ALA A 163 -14.69 -8.11 14.27
CA ALA A 163 -14.66 -9.45 14.83
C ALA A 163 -13.49 -10.27 14.26
N THR A 164 -12.99 -11.21 15.04
CA THR A 164 -11.88 -12.08 14.64
C THR A 164 -12.33 -13.53 14.46
N CYS A 165 -11.79 -14.19 13.42
CA CYS A 165 -11.97 -15.62 13.17
C CYS A 165 -10.60 -16.28 13.02
N PRO A 166 -10.04 -16.88 14.08
CA PRO A 166 -8.78 -17.63 13.98
C PRO A 166 -8.92 -18.84 13.07
N ILE A 167 -8.12 -18.89 12.00
CA ILE A 167 -8.09 -20.01 11.05
C ILE A 167 -7.05 -21.04 11.47
N ASN A 168 -5.94 -20.59 12.04
CA ASN A 168 -4.96 -21.44 12.68
C ASN A 168 -4.70 -20.99 14.12
N TRP A 169 -4.03 -21.84 14.90
CA TRP A 169 -3.69 -21.55 16.29
C TRP A 169 -2.22 -21.90 16.58
N PRO A 170 -1.46 -21.04 17.26
CA PRO A 170 -0.05 -21.28 17.53
C PRO A 170 0.13 -22.24 18.72
N ILE A 171 1.10 -23.13 18.65
CA ILE A 171 1.47 -24.04 19.73
C ILE A 171 2.66 -23.43 20.46
N GLY A 172 2.37 -22.67 21.53
CA GLY A 172 3.37 -21.91 22.28
C GLY A 172 3.84 -20.64 21.58
N SER A 173 4.81 -19.98 22.21
CA SER A 173 5.48 -18.79 21.66
C SER A 173 6.97 -18.76 22.06
N GLY A 174 7.75 -17.90 21.46
CA GLY A 174 9.17 -17.74 21.73
C GLY A 174 9.96 -19.04 21.51
N LYS A 175 10.77 -19.41 22.49
CA LYS A 175 11.54 -20.68 22.44
C LYS A 175 10.64 -21.92 22.53
N GLY A 176 9.42 -21.76 23.01
CA GLY A 176 8.43 -22.82 23.12
C GLY A 176 7.52 -22.95 21.88
N PHE A 177 7.74 -22.14 20.86
CA PHE A 177 6.94 -22.18 19.64
C PHE A 177 7.27 -23.43 18.82
N LYS A 178 6.31 -24.36 18.73
CA LYS A 178 6.47 -25.69 18.14
C LYS A 178 5.83 -25.83 16.77
N GLY A 179 4.85 -25.00 16.45
CA GLY A 179 4.09 -25.09 15.21
C GLY A 179 2.78 -24.34 15.27
N VAL A 180 1.94 -24.60 14.28
CA VAL A 180 0.59 -24.07 14.19
C VAL A 180 -0.40 -25.20 13.94
N TYR A 181 -1.57 -25.13 14.57
CA TYR A 181 -2.71 -26.02 14.34
C TYR A 181 -3.66 -25.37 13.35
N ASP A 182 -3.97 -26.04 12.26
CA ASP A 182 -4.98 -25.63 11.27
C ASP A 182 -6.36 -26.15 11.71
N ARG A 183 -7.28 -25.23 12.00
CA ARG A 183 -8.63 -25.55 12.46
C ARG A 183 -9.50 -26.22 11.38
N ASN A 184 -9.21 -25.95 10.10
CA ASN A 184 -9.99 -26.51 9.00
C ASN A 184 -9.61 -27.98 8.70
N THR A 185 -8.30 -28.27 8.68
CA THR A 185 -7.79 -29.62 8.39
C THR A 185 -7.62 -30.47 9.64
N LYS A 186 -7.64 -29.86 10.83
CA LYS A 186 -7.33 -30.48 12.13
C LYS A 186 -5.92 -31.09 12.19
N GLU A 187 -4.99 -30.49 11.46
CA GLU A 187 -3.59 -30.88 11.41
C GLU A 187 -2.71 -29.89 12.15
N VAL A 188 -1.70 -30.41 12.82
CA VAL A 188 -0.60 -29.64 13.38
C VAL A 188 0.54 -29.64 12.38
N MET A 189 1.00 -28.45 12.03
CA MET A 189 2.16 -28.25 11.17
C MET A 189 3.36 -27.89 12.02
N THR A 190 4.37 -28.75 11.94
CA THR A 190 5.69 -28.53 12.57
C THR A 190 6.75 -28.43 11.50
N PHE A 191 7.88 -27.84 11.84
CA PHE A 191 8.98 -27.65 10.90
C PHE A 191 10.23 -28.34 11.43
N SER A 192 10.87 -29.14 10.61
CA SER A 192 12.24 -29.59 10.88
C SER A 192 13.22 -28.42 10.72
N ASP A 193 14.28 -28.42 11.55
CA ASP A 193 15.34 -27.41 11.52
C ASP A 193 15.84 -27.12 10.10
N THR A 194 15.37 -26.06 9.52
CA THR A 194 15.80 -25.58 8.21
C THR A 194 16.61 -24.31 8.40
N LEU A 195 17.78 -24.23 7.78
CA LEU A 195 18.72 -23.10 7.65
C LEU A 195 18.11 -21.71 7.93
N LYS A 196 17.59 -21.48 9.16
CA LYS A 196 16.97 -20.22 9.63
C LYS A 196 15.90 -19.63 8.67
N GLY A 197 15.07 -20.47 8.05
CA GLY A 197 13.97 -20.03 7.19
C GLY A 197 14.41 -19.46 5.84
N THR A 198 15.64 -19.62 5.42
CA THR A 198 16.14 -19.06 4.14
C THR A 198 15.73 -19.86 2.92
N LYS A 199 15.27 -21.09 3.11
CA LYS A 199 14.74 -22.01 2.08
C LYS A 199 13.37 -22.53 2.51
N GLU A 200 12.61 -23.05 1.56
CA GLU A 200 11.41 -23.84 1.86
C GLU A 200 11.77 -24.96 2.83
N GLY A 201 11.08 -25.01 3.95
CA GLY A 201 11.24 -26.05 4.96
C GLY A 201 10.42 -27.29 4.59
N THR A 202 10.80 -28.44 5.12
CA THR A 202 9.94 -29.61 5.05
C THR A 202 8.93 -29.51 6.20
N GLU A 203 7.68 -29.19 5.86
CA GLU A 203 6.58 -29.23 6.81
C GLU A 203 6.19 -30.68 7.11
N LYS A 204 5.97 -30.97 8.38
CA LYS A 204 5.31 -32.21 8.80
C LYS A 204 3.88 -31.88 9.17
N HIS A 205 2.93 -32.60 8.59
CA HIS A 205 1.51 -32.50 8.88
C HIS A 205 1.10 -33.71 9.71
N ILE A 206 0.61 -33.48 10.92
CA ILE A 206 0.20 -34.52 11.85
C ILE A 206 -1.20 -34.20 12.32
N HIS A 207 -2.16 -35.13 12.07
CA HIS A 207 -3.53 -34.96 12.55
C HIS A 207 -3.57 -34.92 14.09
N ILE A 208 -4.46 -34.09 14.67
CA ILE A 208 -4.51 -33.85 16.11
C ILE A 208 -4.74 -35.14 16.93
N ASP A 209 -5.44 -36.10 16.36
CA ASP A 209 -5.72 -37.40 16.98
C ASP A 209 -4.60 -38.45 16.80
N ASP A 210 -3.58 -38.12 15.98
CA ASP A 210 -2.46 -39.04 15.75
C ASP A 210 -1.58 -39.14 17.01
N PRO A 211 -1.28 -40.33 17.50
CA PRO A 211 -0.35 -40.54 18.61
C PRO A 211 1.03 -39.96 18.38
N ALA A 212 1.51 -39.91 17.13
CA ALA A 212 2.80 -39.30 16.75
C ALA A 212 2.89 -37.83 17.11
N LEU A 213 1.77 -37.14 17.28
CA LEU A 213 1.77 -35.72 17.68
C LEU A 213 2.40 -35.51 19.06
N VAL A 214 2.17 -36.41 20.00
CA VAL A 214 2.75 -36.37 21.34
C VAL A 214 4.28 -36.47 21.28
N GLU A 215 4.80 -37.31 20.39
CA GLU A 215 6.25 -37.43 20.19
C GLU A 215 6.86 -36.15 19.63
N GLU A 216 6.13 -35.42 18.78
CA GLU A 216 6.61 -34.22 18.11
C GLU A 216 6.53 -32.97 19.01
N ILE A 217 5.38 -32.74 19.68
CA ILE A 217 5.14 -31.51 20.47
C ILE A 217 5.19 -31.72 21.99
N GLY A 218 5.08 -32.96 22.47
CA GLY A 218 5.01 -33.34 23.89
C GLY A 218 3.59 -33.28 24.45
N GLU A 219 3.32 -34.11 25.51
CA GLU A 219 2.01 -34.29 26.12
C GLU A 219 1.42 -32.96 26.61
N ALA A 220 2.19 -32.18 27.41
CA ALA A 220 1.70 -30.93 28.00
C ALA A 220 1.30 -29.88 26.93
N ALA A 221 2.00 -29.85 25.79
CA ALA A 221 1.65 -28.93 24.69
C ALA A 221 0.37 -29.38 23.96
N LYS A 222 0.17 -30.71 23.83
CA LYS A 222 -1.05 -31.26 23.25
C LYS A 222 -2.26 -31.02 24.15
N GLU A 223 -2.15 -31.28 25.44
CA GLU A 223 -3.22 -30.99 26.42
C GLU A 223 -3.63 -29.52 26.38
N LYS A 224 -2.66 -28.62 26.47
CA LYS A 224 -2.92 -27.18 26.39
C LYS A 224 -3.59 -26.80 25.07
N LEU A 225 -3.11 -27.34 23.94
CA LEU A 225 -3.71 -27.07 22.61
C LEU A 225 -5.19 -27.50 22.58
N LEU A 226 -5.52 -28.66 23.13
CA LEU A 226 -6.91 -29.17 23.16
C LEU A 226 -7.82 -28.28 24.01
N GLU A 227 -7.35 -27.82 25.19
CA GLU A 227 -8.06 -26.84 26.02
C GLU A 227 -8.31 -25.52 25.30
N GLU A 228 -7.29 -25.00 24.63
CA GLU A 228 -7.40 -23.75 23.86
C GLU A 228 -8.34 -23.88 22.65
N ILE A 229 -8.36 -25.02 21.95
CA ILE A 229 -9.30 -25.30 20.86
C ILE A 229 -10.74 -25.32 21.37
N GLU A 230 -11.01 -25.97 22.51
CA GLU A 230 -12.35 -26.01 23.11
C GLU A 230 -12.85 -24.60 23.43
N LEU A 231 -11.98 -23.75 23.99
CA LEU A 231 -12.30 -22.35 24.27
C LEU A 231 -12.57 -21.56 22.97
N LEU A 232 -11.77 -21.77 21.94
CA LEU A 232 -11.94 -21.10 20.64
C LEU A 232 -13.25 -21.50 19.97
N ASP A 233 -13.60 -22.79 19.99
CA ASP A 233 -14.83 -23.29 19.36
C ASP A 233 -16.08 -22.76 20.08
N GLY A 234 -15.95 -22.40 21.37
CA GLY A 234 -17.02 -21.77 22.14
C GLY A 234 -17.12 -20.25 22.04
N ALA A 235 -16.02 -19.56 21.74
CA ALA A 235 -15.92 -18.09 21.88
C ALA A 235 -15.62 -17.35 20.58
N SER A 236 -14.95 -17.97 19.58
CA SER A 236 -14.59 -17.28 18.35
C SER A 236 -15.75 -17.26 17.33
N ALA A 237 -15.78 -16.20 16.50
CA ALA A 237 -16.70 -16.15 15.36
C ALA A 237 -16.38 -17.26 14.34
N GLU A 238 -17.42 -17.81 13.72
CA GLU A 238 -17.25 -18.70 12.58
C GLU A 238 -16.85 -17.90 11.32
N PHE A 239 -16.15 -18.57 10.42
CA PHE A 239 -15.78 -17.96 9.15
C PHE A 239 -17.01 -17.68 8.30
N ASP A 240 -17.22 -16.42 7.96
CA ASP A 240 -18.28 -15.94 7.08
C ASP A 240 -17.70 -14.96 6.04
N MET A 241 -17.73 -15.40 4.78
CA MET A 241 -17.18 -14.63 3.67
C MET A 241 -17.94 -13.31 3.42
N GLU A 242 -19.22 -13.25 3.72
CA GLU A 242 -20.02 -12.04 3.58
C GLU A 242 -19.61 -11.00 4.62
N LEU A 243 -19.39 -11.41 5.87
CA LEU A 243 -18.88 -10.53 6.93
C LEU A 243 -17.46 -10.05 6.64
N VAL A 244 -16.59 -10.93 6.10
CA VAL A 244 -15.24 -10.55 5.65
C VAL A 244 -15.32 -9.50 4.56
N SER A 245 -16.19 -9.67 3.57
CA SER A 245 -16.34 -8.70 2.47
C SER A 245 -16.86 -7.34 2.92
N LYS A 246 -17.65 -7.30 4.00
CA LYS A 246 -18.17 -6.07 4.61
C LYS A 246 -17.15 -5.37 5.51
N GLY A 247 -16.03 -6.05 5.84
CA GLY A 247 -15.04 -5.54 6.80
C GLY A 247 -15.50 -5.66 8.26
N GLU A 248 -16.44 -6.56 8.55
CA GLU A 248 -16.99 -6.83 9.88
C GLU A 248 -16.31 -8.02 10.58
N LEU A 249 -15.65 -8.89 9.79
CA LEU A 249 -14.90 -10.06 10.26
C LEU A 249 -13.52 -10.10 9.60
N SER A 250 -12.48 -10.39 10.38
CA SER A 250 -11.13 -10.64 9.89
C SER A 250 -10.70 -12.08 10.19
N PRO A 251 -10.40 -12.91 9.17
CA PRO A 251 -9.70 -14.16 9.38
C PRO A 251 -8.31 -13.89 9.95
N VAL A 252 -7.95 -14.57 11.04
CA VAL A 252 -6.70 -14.38 11.76
C VAL A 252 -5.81 -15.60 11.63
N PHE A 253 -4.55 -15.37 11.33
CA PHE A 253 -3.50 -16.37 11.22
C PHE A 253 -2.33 -16.00 12.12
N PHE A 254 -1.78 -17.00 12.78
CA PHE A 254 -0.58 -16.88 13.60
C PHE A 254 0.61 -17.54 12.91
N GLY A 255 1.78 -16.95 13.05
CA GLY A 255 2.98 -17.54 12.46
C GLY A 255 4.26 -16.76 12.72
N SER A 256 5.31 -17.19 12.04
CA SER A 256 6.59 -16.49 12.00
C SER A 256 7.13 -16.43 10.57
N ALA A 257 7.10 -15.25 9.99
CA ALA A 257 7.67 -15.04 8.66
C ALA A 257 9.19 -15.33 8.63
N LEU A 258 9.90 -15.09 9.75
CA LEU A 258 11.34 -15.35 9.82
C LEU A 258 11.67 -16.83 9.70
N THR A 259 10.91 -17.69 10.37
CA THR A 259 11.15 -19.14 10.47
C THR A 259 10.26 -19.98 9.55
N ASN A 260 9.43 -19.36 8.72
CA ASN A 260 8.47 -19.95 7.78
C ASN A 260 7.20 -20.58 8.42
N PHE A 261 7.07 -20.60 9.74
CA PHE A 261 5.90 -21.19 10.39
C PHE A 261 4.60 -20.50 10.00
N GLY A 262 3.63 -21.29 9.53
CA GLY A 262 2.29 -20.84 9.18
C GLY A 262 2.20 -19.94 7.95
N VAL A 263 3.30 -19.68 7.23
CA VAL A 263 3.30 -18.78 6.08
C VAL A 263 2.69 -19.42 4.84
N GLU A 264 3.06 -20.66 4.54
CA GLU A 264 2.51 -21.37 3.38
C GLU A 264 1.04 -21.68 3.59
N THR A 265 0.67 -22.15 4.78
CA THR A 265 -0.73 -22.38 5.16
C THR A 265 -1.57 -21.12 5.06
N PHE A 266 -1.02 -19.98 5.57
CA PHE A 266 -1.67 -18.69 5.39
C PHE A 266 -1.93 -18.41 3.91
N LEU A 267 -0.92 -18.52 3.05
CA LEU A 267 -1.05 -18.23 1.63
C LEU A 267 -2.12 -19.12 0.96
N GLN A 268 -2.11 -20.41 1.26
CA GLN A 268 -3.08 -21.37 0.70
C GLN A 268 -4.52 -21.05 1.11
N HIS A 269 -4.77 -20.77 2.40
CA HIS A 269 -6.10 -20.39 2.89
C HIS A 269 -6.52 -19.03 2.37
N PHE A 270 -5.63 -18.04 2.43
CA PHE A 270 -5.88 -16.69 1.95
C PHE A 270 -6.33 -16.67 0.48
N LEU A 271 -5.65 -17.40 -0.41
CA LEU A 271 -6.00 -17.47 -1.83
C LEU A 271 -7.38 -18.10 -2.08
N LYS A 272 -7.81 -19.03 -1.24
CA LYS A 272 -9.14 -19.64 -1.32
C LYS A 272 -10.24 -18.75 -0.72
N MET A 273 -9.88 -17.95 0.29
CA MET A 273 -10.80 -17.06 1.01
C MET A 273 -10.92 -15.68 0.38
N THR A 274 -10.05 -15.32 -0.57
CA THR A 274 -10.12 -14.02 -1.27
C THR A 274 -10.93 -14.12 -2.55
N TYR A 275 -11.52 -12.98 -2.93
CA TYR A 275 -12.24 -12.86 -4.19
C TYR A 275 -11.31 -12.69 -5.39
N SER A 276 -11.79 -13.05 -6.58
CA SER A 276 -11.32 -12.52 -7.85
C SER A 276 -11.49 -10.99 -7.86
N PRO A 277 -10.97 -10.29 -8.87
CA PRO A 277 -11.08 -8.83 -8.94
C PRO A 277 -12.49 -8.31 -8.69
N LEU A 278 -12.60 -7.32 -7.82
CA LEU A 278 -13.88 -6.73 -7.42
C LEU A 278 -14.32 -5.64 -8.41
N PRO A 279 -15.66 -5.45 -8.59
CA PRO A 279 -16.18 -4.32 -9.37
C PRO A 279 -15.74 -2.98 -8.80
N ARG A 280 -15.52 -2.00 -9.68
CA ARG A 280 -15.08 -0.65 -9.30
C ARG A 280 -16.08 0.41 -9.66
N LYS A 281 -16.22 1.38 -8.76
CA LYS A 281 -17.11 2.51 -8.92
C LYS A 281 -16.56 3.53 -9.92
N ALA A 282 -17.43 3.96 -10.82
CA ALA A 282 -17.19 5.01 -11.79
C ALA A 282 -18.38 5.99 -11.80
N ASP A 283 -18.26 7.08 -12.54
CA ASP A 283 -19.32 8.08 -12.73
C ASP A 283 -20.58 7.49 -13.40
N ILE A 284 -20.44 6.41 -14.16
CA ILE A 284 -21.53 5.69 -14.83
C ILE A 284 -22.07 4.48 -14.03
N GLY A 285 -21.57 4.23 -12.82
CA GLY A 285 -21.93 3.08 -11.98
C GLY A 285 -20.77 2.12 -11.71
N MET A 286 -21.09 0.88 -11.34
CA MET A 286 -20.08 -0.14 -11.06
C MET A 286 -19.59 -0.78 -12.36
N ILE A 287 -18.28 -0.84 -12.55
CA ILE A 287 -17.63 -1.50 -13.69
C ILE A 287 -17.33 -2.94 -13.30
N ASP A 288 -17.92 -3.88 -14.04
CA ASP A 288 -17.71 -5.32 -13.84
C ASP A 288 -16.33 -5.73 -14.41
N PRO A 289 -15.46 -6.40 -13.64
CA PRO A 289 -14.18 -6.87 -14.14
C PRO A 289 -14.28 -7.88 -15.30
N PHE A 290 -15.40 -8.59 -15.42
CA PHE A 290 -15.61 -9.63 -16.44
C PHE A 290 -16.13 -9.11 -17.79
N GLN A 291 -16.40 -7.82 -17.93
CA GLN A 291 -16.77 -7.25 -19.23
C GLN A 291 -15.59 -7.30 -20.22
N GLU A 292 -15.88 -7.31 -21.52
CA GLU A 292 -14.86 -7.46 -22.58
C GLU A 292 -14.04 -6.19 -22.78
N GLU A 293 -14.65 -5.03 -22.59
CA GLU A 293 -13.98 -3.75 -22.77
C GLU A 293 -12.92 -3.53 -21.71
N PHE A 294 -11.72 -3.18 -22.18
CA PHE A 294 -10.62 -2.83 -21.31
C PHE A 294 -10.89 -1.52 -20.58
N SER A 295 -10.62 -1.53 -19.28
CA SER A 295 -10.49 -0.30 -18.52
C SER A 295 -9.43 -0.43 -17.44
N ALA A 296 -8.74 0.68 -17.16
CA ALA A 296 -7.71 0.77 -16.12
C ALA A 296 -7.65 2.18 -15.53
N PHE A 297 -7.09 2.29 -14.34
CA PHE A 297 -6.75 3.60 -13.78
C PHE A 297 -5.30 3.65 -13.31
N VAL A 298 -4.72 4.85 -13.40
CA VAL A 298 -3.35 5.13 -12.92
C VAL A 298 -3.38 5.38 -11.43
N PHE A 299 -2.72 4.56 -10.63
CA PHE A 299 -2.64 4.76 -9.19
C PHE A 299 -1.27 5.22 -8.70
N LYS A 300 -0.24 5.03 -9.51
CA LYS A 300 1.14 5.40 -9.19
C LYS A 300 1.91 5.82 -10.44
N ILE A 301 2.75 6.84 -10.28
CA ILE A 301 3.72 7.24 -11.29
C ILE A 301 5.10 7.21 -10.65
N GLN A 302 6.09 6.72 -11.37
CA GLN A 302 7.44 6.59 -10.88
C GLN A 302 8.42 6.98 -11.98
N ALA A 303 9.33 7.90 -11.66
CA ALA A 303 10.37 8.36 -12.58
C ALA A 303 11.76 7.91 -12.10
N ASN A 304 12.72 7.89 -13.04
CA ASN A 304 14.15 7.67 -12.78
C ASN A 304 14.48 6.34 -12.06
N MET A 305 13.68 5.30 -12.27
CA MET A 305 13.99 3.96 -11.71
C MET A 305 15.35 3.43 -12.21
N ASN A 306 15.76 3.84 -13.41
CA ASN A 306 17.08 3.58 -13.95
C ASN A 306 17.83 4.91 -14.13
N LYS A 307 18.92 5.11 -13.40
CA LYS A 307 19.76 6.33 -13.48
C LYS A 307 20.29 6.58 -14.89
N ALA A 308 20.47 5.52 -15.70
CA ALA A 308 20.98 5.63 -17.07
C ALA A 308 19.93 6.06 -18.10
N HIS A 309 18.65 5.81 -17.83
CA HIS A 309 17.57 5.99 -18.79
C HIS A 309 16.44 6.80 -18.19
N ARG A 310 16.52 7.94 -17.73
CA ARG A 310 15.46 8.86 -17.26
C ARG A 310 14.03 8.44 -17.66
N ASP A 311 13.68 7.19 -17.35
CA ASP A 311 12.40 6.58 -17.66
C ASP A 311 11.33 7.05 -16.67
N ARG A 312 10.10 7.15 -17.15
CA ARG A 312 8.92 7.42 -16.36
C ARG A 312 7.89 6.34 -16.67
N ILE A 313 7.37 5.72 -15.63
CA ILE A 313 6.41 4.61 -15.72
C ILE A 313 5.15 5.01 -14.96
N ALA A 314 4.01 4.84 -15.63
CA ALA A 314 2.69 4.90 -15.00
C ALA A 314 2.22 3.48 -14.67
N PHE A 315 1.97 3.21 -13.39
CA PHE A 315 1.40 1.94 -12.93
C PHE A 315 -0.11 2.03 -12.95
N MET A 316 -0.70 1.06 -13.64
CA MET A 316 -2.14 0.99 -13.86
C MET A 316 -2.71 -0.29 -13.28
N ARG A 317 -3.83 -0.18 -12.58
CA ARG A 317 -4.67 -1.31 -12.21
C ARG A 317 -5.66 -1.55 -13.33
N ILE A 318 -5.65 -2.75 -13.92
CA ILE A 318 -6.67 -3.17 -14.89
C ILE A 318 -7.95 -3.52 -14.13
N CYS A 319 -9.04 -2.84 -14.43
CA CYS A 319 -10.32 -2.98 -13.74
C CYS A 319 -11.30 -3.86 -14.51
N SER A 320 -11.20 -3.93 -15.82
CA SER A 320 -12.05 -4.77 -16.67
C SER A 320 -11.34 -5.22 -17.95
N GLY A 321 -11.78 -6.36 -18.47
CA GLY A 321 -11.37 -6.87 -19.76
C GLY A 321 -9.93 -7.36 -19.82
N LYS A 322 -9.36 -7.28 -21.02
CA LYS A 322 -8.03 -7.75 -21.39
C LYS A 322 -7.19 -6.61 -21.94
N PHE A 323 -5.98 -6.49 -21.47
CA PHE A 323 -4.93 -5.66 -22.06
C PHE A 323 -4.15 -6.48 -23.10
N GLU A 324 -3.86 -5.87 -24.26
CA GLU A 324 -2.95 -6.39 -25.27
C GLU A 324 -1.88 -5.36 -25.62
N ALA A 325 -0.64 -5.81 -25.77
CA ALA A 325 0.48 -4.92 -26.06
C ALA A 325 0.23 -4.13 -27.34
N GLY A 326 0.37 -2.81 -27.24
CA GLY A 326 0.16 -1.90 -28.38
C GLY A 326 -1.29 -1.56 -28.69
N MET A 327 -2.25 -1.95 -27.83
CA MET A 327 -3.64 -1.53 -27.99
C MET A 327 -3.81 -0.02 -27.92
N GLU A 328 -4.82 0.50 -28.60
CA GLU A 328 -5.22 1.89 -28.55
C GLU A 328 -6.35 2.06 -27.52
N VAL A 329 -6.18 3.02 -26.63
CA VAL A 329 -7.14 3.33 -25.57
C VAL A 329 -7.47 4.82 -25.54
N THR A 330 -8.62 5.19 -25.00
CA THR A 330 -9.00 6.57 -24.73
C THR A 330 -8.45 7.00 -23.36
N HIS A 331 -7.64 8.04 -23.33
CA HIS A 331 -7.21 8.73 -22.12
C HIS A 331 -8.26 9.79 -21.76
N VAL A 332 -9.09 9.49 -20.78
CA VAL A 332 -10.31 10.27 -20.50
C VAL A 332 -9.97 11.67 -20.01
N GLN A 333 -9.16 11.81 -18.95
CA GLN A 333 -8.77 13.09 -18.39
C GLN A 333 -7.81 13.87 -19.32
N GLY A 334 -7.18 13.21 -20.29
CA GLY A 334 -6.39 13.83 -21.36
C GLY A 334 -7.21 14.45 -22.49
N GLY A 335 -8.50 14.71 -22.27
CA GLY A 335 -9.43 15.26 -23.27
C GLY A 335 -9.96 14.20 -24.23
N ASN A 336 -10.16 12.99 -23.77
CA ASN A 336 -10.62 11.83 -24.55
C ASN A 336 -9.74 11.51 -25.77
N LYS A 337 -8.44 11.76 -25.66
CA LYS A 337 -7.49 11.46 -26.73
C LYS A 337 -7.21 9.98 -26.80
N LYS A 338 -7.15 9.46 -28.02
CA LYS A 338 -6.67 8.12 -28.25
C LYS A 338 -5.17 8.06 -28.17
N ILE A 339 -4.67 7.11 -27.38
CA ILE A 339 -3.24 6.88 -27.15
C ILE A 339 -2.95 5.39 -27.31
N LYS A 340 -1.74 5.10 -27.75
CA LYS A 340 -1.25 3.72 -27.83
C LYS A 340 -0.42 3.42 -26.59
N LEU A 341 -0.79 2.36 -25.86
CA LEU A 341 -0.02 1.90 -24.71
C LEU A 341 1.22 1.15 -25.19
N SER A 342 2.40 1.72 -24.90
CA SER A 342 3.68 1.19 -25.36
C SER A 342 4.51 0.66 -24.20
N GLN A 343 5.34 -0.36 -24.51
CA GLN A 343 6.28 -0.98 -23.57
C GLN A 343 5.65 -1.37 -22.22
N PRO A 344 4.56 -2.17 -22.25
CA PRO A 344 3.95 -2.65 -21.03
C PRO A 344 4.92 -3.56 -20.29
N GLN A 345 5.07 -3.33 -18.99
CA GLN A 345 5.99 -4.06 -18.14
C GLN A 345 5.25 -4.57 -16.90
N GLN A 346 5.58 -5.76 -16.47
CA GLN A 346 5.24 -6.27 -15.15
C GLN A 346 6.52 -6.46 -14.34
N MET A 347 6.41 -6.26 -13.04
CA MET A 347 7.52 -6.48 -12.13
C MET A 347 7.43 -7.90 -11.58
N MET A 348 8.35 -8.76 -11.99
CA MET A 348 8.52 -10.10 -11.40
C MET A 348 9.77 -10.07 -10.52
N ALA A 349 9.57 -10.02 -9.22
CA ALA A 349 10.65 -9.80 -8.26
C ALA A 349 11.45 -8.52 -8.58
N GLN A 350 12.73 -8.62 -8.92
CA GLN A 350 13.58 -7.47 -9.27
C GLN A 350 13.65 -7.20 -10.78
N GLU A 351 13.06 -8.08 -11.60
CA GLU A 351 13.18 -8.00 -13.05
C GLU A 351 11.91 -7.42 -13.68
N ARG A 352 12.10 -6.65 -14.75
CA ARG A 352 11.02 -6.13 -15.57
C ARG A 352 10.82 -7.06 -16.75
N HIS A 353 9.62 -7.59 -16.90
CA HIS A 353 9.25 -8.40 -18.04
C HIS A 353 8.29 -7.64 -18.94
N ILE A 354 8.52 -7.68 -20.25
CA ILE A 354 7.56 -7.17 -21.23
C ILE A 354 6.37 -8.12 -21.22
N VAL A 355 5.17 -7.56 -21.19
CA VAL A 355 3.93 -8.31 -21.12
C VAL A 355 3.14 -8.11 -22.38
N ASP A 356 2.81 -9.19 -23.06
CA ASP A 356 1.98 -9.14 -24.24
C ASP A 356 0.49 -9.03 -23.89
N GLU A 357 0.07 -9.67 -22.80
CA GLU A 357 -1.31 -9.74 -22.35
C GLU A 357 -1.41 -9.60 -20.82
N ALA A 358 -2.44 -8.89 -20.36
CA ALA A 358 -2.81 -8.81 -18.95
C ALA A 358 -4.34 -8.67 -18.83
N TYR A 359 -4.87 -8.96 -17.65
CA TYR A 359 -6.31 -9.08 -17.44
C TYR A 359 -6.77 -8.27 -16.24
N ALA A 360 -8.08 -8.06 -16.13
CA ALA A 360 -8.64 -7.42 -14.94
C ALA A 360 -8.11 -8.09 -13.67
N GLY A 361 -7.63 -7.29 -12.74
CA GLY A 361 -6.89 -7.74 -11.57
C GLY A 361 -5.39 -7.49 -11.65
N ASP A 362 -4.80 -7.55 -12.83
CA ASP A 362 -3.36 -7.31 -13.00
C ASP A 362 -2.98 -5.84 -12.85
N ILE A 363 -1.73 -5.64 -12.52
CA ILE A 363 -1.08 -4.33 -12.53
C ILE A 363 0.00 -4.32 -13.60
N ILE A 364 -0.04 -3.33 -14.46
CA ILE A 364 0.96 -3.11 -15.49
C ILE A 364 1.59 -1.72 -15.33
N GLY A 365 2.89 -1.63 -15.62
CA GLY A 365 3.58 -0.36 -15.82
C GLY A 365 3.68 -0.06 -17.31
N VAL A 366 3.31 1.13 -17.73
CA VAL A 366 3.50 1.58 -19.11
C VAL A 366 4.44 2.78 -19.15
N PHE A 367 5.20 2.91 -20.24
CA PHE A 367 6.01 4.09 -20.43
C PHE A 367 5.13 5.35 -20.48
N ASP A 368 5.50 6.35 -19.67
CA ASP A 368 4.81 7.62 -19.60
C ASP A 368 5.65 8.75 -20.21
N PRO A 369 5.26 9.29 -21.36
CA PRO A 369 5.93 10.46 -21.92
C PRO A 369 5.66 11.77 -21.16
N GLY A 370 5.02 11.71 -19.99
CA GLY A 370 4.66 12.87 -19.17
C GLY A 370 3.21 13.33 -19.36
N ILE A 371 2.34 12.43 -19.85
CA ILE A 371 0.92 12.75 -20.10
C ILE A 371 -0.03 12.24 -19.02
N PHE A 372 0.40 11.25 -18.23
CA PHE A 372 -0.46 10.66 -17.20
C PHE A 372 -0.37 11.40 -15.86
N SER A 373 -1.49 11.39 -15.18
CA SER A 373 -1.65 11.82 -13.79
C SER A 373 -2.25 10.69 -12.95
N ILE A 374 -1.97 10.69 -11.64
CA ILE A 374 -2.60 9.74 -10.71
C ILE A 374 -4.11 9.97 -10.71
N GLY A 375 -4.88 8.88 -10.86
CA GLY A 375 -6.33 8.89 -11.00
C GLY A 375 -6.84 8.90 -12.44
N ASP A 376 -5.97 9.00 -13.44
CA ASP A 376 -6.40 8.96 -14.85
C ASP A 376 -7.02 7.62 -15.21
N THR A 377 -8.09 7.69 -15.99
CA THR A 377 -8.84 6.54 -16.52
C THR A 377 -8.48 6.31 -17.98
N LEU A 378 -8.22 5.04 -18.30
CA LEU A 378 -7.99 4.59 -19.66
C LEU A 378 -9.02 3.51 -20.01
N THR A 379 -9.64 3.59 -21.19
CA THR A 379 -10.66 2.64 -21.59
C THR A 379 -10.77 2.47 -23.09
N THR A 380 -11.23 1.29 -23.52
CA THR A 380 -11.68 1.04 -24.91
C THR A 380 -13.20 1.24 -25.07
N ALA A 381 -13.93 1.31 -23.95
CA ALA A 381 -15.36 1.61 -23.93
C ALA A 381 -15.65 3.10 -24.19
N LYS A 382 -16.92 3.49 -24.13
CA LYS A 382 -17.31 4.91 -24.08
C LYS A 382 -16.62 5.58 -22.88
N PRO A 383 -16.13 6.83 -23.01
CA PRO A 383 -15.44 7.51 -21.93
C PRO A 383 -16.28 7.58 -20.65
N PHE A 384 -15.67 7.21 -19.55
CA PHE A 384 -16.16 7.36 -18.17
C PHE A 384 -14.97 7.58 -17.24
N GLN A 385 -15.22 8.00 -16.01
CA GLN A 385 -14.15 8.22 -15.01
C GLN A 385 -14.36 7.31 -13.80
N PHE A 386 -13.31 6.61 -13.40
CA PHE A 386 -13.31 5.97 -12.08
C PHE A 386 -13.35 7.01 -10.96
N GLU A 387 -13.93 6.62 -9.83
CA GLU A 387 -13.91 7.46 -8.62
C GLU A 387 -12.47 7.85 -8.30
N GLY A 388 -12.26 9.14 -8.14
CA GLY A 388 -10.93 9.70 -8.01
C GLY A 388 -10.20 9.25 -6.75
N ILE A 389 -8.86 9.30 -6.79
CA ILE A 389 -8.00 9.07 -5.63
C ILE A 389 -7.88 10.39 -4.87
N PRO A 390 -8.36 10.48 -3.60
CA PRO A 390 -8.25 11.72 -2.83
C PRO A 390 -6.77 12.07 -2.57
N THR A 391 -6.50 13.36 -2.51
CA THR A 391 -5.20 13.90 -2.13
C THR A 391 -5.25 14.27 -0.65
N PHE A 392 -4.28 13.80 0.14
CA PHE A 392 -4.18 14.17 1.55
C PHE A 392 -3.74 15.63 1.69
N ALA A 393 -4.33 16.32 2.67
CA ALA A 393 -3.86 17.64 3.05
C ALA A 393 -2.44 17.53 3.65
N PRO A 394 -1.46 18.31 3.18
CA PRO A 394 -0.16 18.37 3.82
C PRO A 394 -0.26 18.93 5.25
N GLU A 395 0.57 18.39 6.14
CA GLU A 395 0.66 18.81 7.55
C GLU A 395 1.96 19.59 7.83
N HIS A 396 2.93 19.51 6.92
CA HIS A 396 4.22 20.19 7.07
C HIS A 396 4.55 20.97 5.80
N PHE A 397 5.11 22.17 5.98
CA PHE A 397 5.40 23.08 4.88
C PHE A 397 6.83 23.60 4.98
N ALA A 398 7.47 23.75 3.83
CA ALA A 398 8.78 24.37 3.72
C ALA A 398 8.88 25.23 2.46
N ARG A 399 9.62 26.31 2.55
CA ARG A 399 10.06 27.09 1.40
C ARG A 399 11.32 26.44 0.85
N VAL A 400 11.31 26.11 -0.43
CA VAL A 400 12.40 25.38 -1.10
C VAL A 400 12.95 26.21 -2.25
N ARG A 401 14.27 26.36 -2.28
CA ARG A 401 14.98 27.07 -3.35
C ARG A 401 16.29 26.38 -3.72
N GLN A 402 16.69 26.48 -4.97
CA GLN A 402 18.00 26.02 -5.40
C GLN A 402 19.11 26.92 -4.84
N VAL A 403 20.26 26.35 -4.49
CA VAL A 403 21.45 27.09 -4.06
C VAL A 403 22.09 27.78 -5.25
N ASP A 404 22.26 27.05 -6.36
CA ASP A 404 22.82 27.56 -7.61
C ASP A 404 21.69 28.04 -8.55
N THR A 405 21.65 29.35 -8.82
CA THR A 405 20.66 29.98 -9.69
C THR A 405 20.74 29.48 -11.14
N MET A 406 21.89 29.00 -11.60
CA MET A 406 22.08 28.47 -12.95
C MET A 406 21.34 27.14 -13.13
N LYS A 407 21.04 26.44 -12.05
CA LYS A 407 20.32 25.13 -12.06
C LYS A 407 18.79 25.26 -11.97
N ARG A 408 18.23 26.46 -12.14
CA ARG A 408 16.78 26.70 -12.02
C ARG A 408 15.94 25.77 -12.90
N LYS A 409 16.35 25.52 -14.14
CA LYS A 409 15.61 24.63 -15.06
C LYS A 409 15.57 23.20 -14.54
N GLN A 410 16.69 22.69 -14.04
CA GLN A 410 16.79 21.34 -13.45
C GLN A 410 15.97 21.27 -12.16
N PHE A 411 16.04 22.31 -11.31
CA PHE A 411 15.24 22.42 -10.09
C PHE A 411 13.75 22.32 -10.39
N MET A 412 13.23 23.17 -11.26
CA MET A 412 11.81 23.16 -11.60
C MET A 412 11.36 21.84 -12.21
N LYS A 413 12.20 21.25 -13.09
CA LYS A 413 11.91 19.93 -13.67
C LYS A 413 11.85 18.85 -12.60
N GLY A 414 12.82 18.80 -11.67
CA GLY A 414 12.86 17.83 -10.58
C GLY A 414 11.66 17.98 -9.66
N MET A 415 11.36 19.21 -9.24
CA MET A 415 10.21 19.53 -8.40
C MET A 415 8.90 19.05 -9.03
N GLN A 416 8.66 19.39 -10.29
CA GLN A 416 7.43 18.98 -11.00
C GLN A 416 7.32 17.47 -11.14
N GLN A 417 8.41 16.77 -11.48
CA GLN A 417 8.37 15.31 -11.61
C GLN A 417 8.09 14.63 -10.26
N ILE A 418 8.77 15.04 -9.19
CA ILE A 418 8.55 14.49 -7.84
C ILE A 418 7.12 14.78 -7.34
N ALA A 419 6.56 15.94 -7.67
CA ALA A 419 5.17 16.27 -7.35
C ALA A 419 4.17 15.43 -8.16
N GLN A 420 4.45 15.17 -9.43
CA GLN A 420 3.60 14.31 -10.28
C GLN A 420 3.59 12.84 -9.83
N GLU A 421 4.68 12.39 -9.19
CA GLU A 421 4.71 11.09 -8.51
C GLU A 421 3.90 11.08 -7.19
N GLY A 422 3.47 12.26 -6.75
CA GLY A 422 2.69 12.44 -5.51
C GLY A 422 3.53 12.39 -4.23
N ALA A 423 4.86 12.44 -4.33
CA ALA A 423 5.72 12.44 -3.15
C ALA A 423 5.70 13.77 -2.38
N ILE A 424 5.36 14.86 -3.05
CA ILE A 424 5.22 16.20 -2.50
C ILE A 424 4.07 16.94 -3.17
N GLN A 425 3.59 18.00 -2.53
CA GLN A 425 2.68 18.96 -3.15
C GLN A 425 3.39 20.32 -3.27
N ILE A 426 3.17 21.01 -4.40
CA ILE A 426 3.82 22.27 -4.72
C ILE A 426 2.80 23.39 -4.75
N PHE A 427 3.14 24.46 -4.07
CA PHE A 427 2.35 25.68 -4.01
C PHE A 427 3.20 26.90 -4.31
N GLN A 428 2.54 27.98 -4.74
CA GLN A 428 3.12 29.29 -4.95
C GLN A 428 2.41 30.29 -4.05
N GLU A 429 3.11 31.31 -3.61
CA GLU A 429 2.49 32.43 -2.95
C GLU A 429 1.61 33.20 -3.95
N TYR A 430 0.39 33.55 -3.52
CA TYR A 430 -0.57 34.23 -4.39
C TYR A 430 -0.01 35.59 -4.86
N ASN A 431 -0.13 35.89 -6.15
CA ASN A 431 0.40 37.09 -6.82
C ASN A 431 1.93 37.26 -6.76
N MET A 432 2.67 36.24 -6.36
CA MET A 432 4.15 36.24 -6.43
C MET A 432 4.61 35.26 -7.53
N GLY A 433 5.70 35.59 -8.20
CA GLY A 433 6.28 34.71 -9.22
C GLY A 433 6.81 33.40 -8.64
N MET A 434 7.17 32.45 -9.51
CA MET A 434 7.75 31.14 -9.13
C MET A 434 9.21 31.27 -8.62
N GLU A 435 9.58 32.37 -7.99
CA GLU A 435 10.95 32.55 -7.48
C GLU A 435 11.19 31.67 -6.26
N GLU A 436 10.18 31.48 -5.44
CA GLU A 436 10.19 30.63 -4.26
C GLU A 436 9.02 29.63 -4.30
N VAL A 437 9.34 28.38 -4.08
CA VAL A 437 8.37 27.29 -4.10
C VAL A 437 8.05 26.88 -2.68
N ILE A 438 6.76 26.82 -2.33
CA ILE A 438 6.30 26.22 -1.08
C ILE A 438 6.01 24.75 -1.35
N VAL A 439 6.62 23.88 -0.57
CA VAL A 439 6.39 22.43 -0.59
C VAL A 439 5.59 22.03 0.62
N GLY A 440 4.51 21.30 0.39
CA GLY A 440 3.71 20.63 1.41
C GLY A 440 3.93 19.13 1.38
N VAL A 441 4.04 18.51 2.56
CA VAL A 441 4.20 17.07 2.75
C VAL A 441 3.35 16.58 3.92
N VAL A 442 2.98 15.30 3.91
CA VAL A 442 2.24 14.67 5.01
C VAL A 442 3.18 14.37 6.18
N GLY A 443 4.40 13.94 5.90
CA GLY A 443 5.39 13.62 6.92
C GLY A 443 6.76 14.23 6.64
N VAL A 444 7.51 14.53 7.70
CA VAL A 444 8.78 15.27 7.61
C VAL A 444 9.89 14.54 6.85
N LEU A 445 9.88 13.19 6.85
CA LEU A 445 10.86 12.41 6.10
C LEU A 445 10.74 12.61 4.58
N GLN A 446 9.58 13.02 4.08
CA GLN A 446 9.42 13.35 2.66
C GLN A 446 10.30 14.53 2.23
N PHE A 447 10.64 15.47 3.13
CA PHE A 447 11.60 16.52 2.84
C PHE A 447 13.02 15.97 2.64
N ASP A 448 13.42 14.98 3.43
CA ASP A 448 14.73 14.34 3.27
C ASP A 448 14.81 13.57 1.94
N VAL A 449 13.72 12.88 1.59
CA VAL A 449 13.61 12.20 0.28
C VAL A 449 13.67 13.20 -0.86
N LEU A 450 12.96 14.33 -0.76
CA LEU A 450 13.01 15.41 -1.75
C LEU A 450 14.43 15.92 -1.95
N LYS A 451 15.13 16.23 -0.85
CA LYS A 451 16.50 16.72 -0.89
C LYS A 451 17.43 15.69 -1.55
N TYR A 452 17.39 14.46 -1.09
CA TYR A 452 18.18 13.36 -1.63
C TYR A 452 17.97 13.19 -3.14
N ARG A 453 16.71 13.18 -3.59
CA ARG A 453 16.37 12.99 -5.01
C ARG A 453 16.82 14.17 -5.87
N LEU A 454 16.63 15.42 -5.43
CA LEU A 454 17.09 16.60 -6.18
C LEU A 454 18.61 16.62 -6.31
N GLU A 455 19.34 16.25 -5.28
CA GLU A 455 20.80 16.18 -5.30
C GLU A 455 21.31 15.05 -6.21
N ASN A 456 20.76 13.85 -6.07
CA ASN A 456 21.31 12.63 -6.72
C ASN A 456 20.73 12.33 -8.11
N GLU A 457 19.48 12.73 -8.40
CA GLU A 457 18.82 12.46 -9.69
C GLU A 457 18.89 13.69 -10.63
N TYR A 458 18.83 14.90 -10.06
CA TYR A 458 18.79 16.15 -10.84
C TYR A 458 20.05 17.00 -10.71
N ASN A 459 20.98 16.60 -9.84
CA ASN A 459 22.22 17.35 -9.55
C ASN A 459 21.93 18.79 -9.10
N VAL A 460 20.95 18.97 -8.22
CA VAL A 460 20.52 20.26 -7.69
C VAL A 460 20.61 20.26 -6.18
N GLU A 461 21.48 21.09 -5.64
CA GLU A 461 21.53 21.38 -4.21
C GLU A 461 20.43 22.37 -3.85
N ILE A 462 19.71 22.10 -2.75
CA ILE A 462 18.59 22.94 -2.30
C ILE A 462 18.78 23.44 -0.87
N ARG A 463 18.17 24.57 -0.59
CA ARG A 463 17.93 25.07 0.76
C ARG A 463 16.44 24.98 1.08
N MET A 464 16.14 24.48 2.28
CA MET A 464 14.78 24.37 2.79
C MET A 464 14.66 25.16 4.09
N ASP A 465 13.69 26.05 4.13
CA ASP A 465 13.33 26.84 5.30
C ASP A 465 11.93 26.41 5.75
N LYS A 466 11.81 25.76 6.92
CA LYS A 466 10.53 25.29 7.46
C LYS A 466 9.58 26.47 7.70
N LEU A 467 8.31 26.28 7.37
CA LEU A 467 7.25 27.25 7.59
C LEU A 467 6.37 26.79 8.77
N PRO A 468 5.79 27.75 9.53
CA PRO A 468 5.05 27.42 10.76
C PRO A 468 3.59 27.02 10.50
N TYR A 469 3.23 26.65 9.28
CA TYR A 469 1.88 26.26 8.92
C TYR A 469 1.66 24.78 9.16
N GLU A 470 0.46 24.43 9.66
CA GLU A 470 0.05 23.05 9.94
C GLU A 470 -1.27 22.69 9.24
N HIS A 471 -2.01 23.68 8.74
CA HIS A 471 -3.30 23.47 8.10
C HIS A 471 -3.34 24.13 6.72
N ILE A 472 -3.90 23.40 5.77
CA ILE A 472 -4.23 23.90 4.43
C ILE A 472 -5.73 23.80 4.21
N ARG A 473 -6.32 24.77 3.50
CA ARG A 473 -7.74 24.75 3.13
C ARG A 473 -7.90 25.19 1.67
N TRP A 474 -8.70 24.45 0.95
CA TRP A 474 -9.13 24.78 -0.40
C TRP A 474 -10.32 25.72 -0.34
N ILE A 475 -10.35 26.71 -1.22
CA ILE A 475 -11.49 27.60 -1.37
C ILE A 475 -12.43 26.98 -2.39
N GLU A 476 -13.66 26.66 -1.96
CA GLU A 476 -14.67 25.99 -2.78
C GLU A 476 -15.51 26.96 -3.62
N ASN A 477 -15.48 28.25 -3.30
CA ASN A 477 -16.21 29.28 -4.04
C ASN A 477 -15.48 29.56 -5.38
N GLU A 478 -16.20 29.52 -6.49
CA GLU A 478 -15.65 29.73 -7.83
C GLU A 478 -15.20 31.19 -8.08
N ASP A 479 -15.88 32.18 -7.45
CA ASP A 479 -15.68 33.61 -7.71
C ASP A 479 -15.09 34.38 -6.52
N VAL A 480 -14.26 33.74 -5.69
CA VAL A 480 -13.62 34.44 -4.56
C VAL A 480 -12.53 35.38 -5.05
N ASN A 481 -12.69 36.66 -4.71
CA ASN A 481 -11.62 37.64 -4.89
C ASN A 481 -10.60 37.54 -3.74
N MET A 482 -9.47 36.90 -4.01
CA MET A 482 -8.40 36.68 -3.04
C MET A 482 -7.83 38.00 -2.47
N ASP A 483 -7.84 39.09 -3.22
CA ASP A 483 -7.30 40.36 -2.75
C ASP A 483 -8.19 41.01 -1.68
N LYS A 484 -9.51 40.78 -1.77
CA LYS A 484 -10.50 41.28 -0.80
C LYS A 484 -10.67 40.40 0.43
N LEU A 485 -10.12 39.19 0.40
CA LEU A 485 -10.26 38.24 1.51
C LEU A 485 -9.51 38.77 2.74
N VAL A 486 -10.26 38.92 3.85
CA VAL A 486 -9.72 39.42 5.13
C VAL A 486 -9.02 38.29 5.86
N GLY A 487 -7.71 38.37 5.93
CA GLY A 487 -6.88 37.38 6.60
C GLY A 487 -6.55 37.69 8.05
N THR A 488 -5.75 36.82 8.63
CA THR A 488 -5.05 36.98 9.92
C THR A 488 -3.55 37.02 9.68
N SER A 489 -2.77 37.44 10.69
CA SER A 489 -1.31 37.38 10.64
C SER A 489 -0.76 35.94 10.47
N ASP A 490 -1.56 34.97 10.89
CA ASP A 490 -1.21 33.53 10.93
C ASP A 490 -1.72 32.77 9.69
N MET A 491 -2.11 33.51 8.64
CA MET A 491 -2.62 32.96 7.38
C MET A 491 -1.73 33.39 6.22
N LYS A 492 -1.57 32.53 5.24
CA LYS A 492 -0.92 32.83 3.95
C LYS A 492 -1.81 32.44 2.78
N LYS A 493 -1.95 33.33 1.81
CA LYS A 493 -2.65 33.09 0.55
C LYS A 493 -1.68 32.42 -0.43
N ILE A 494 -2.06 31.27 -0.95
CA ILE A 494 -1.27 30.49 -1.90
C ILE A 494 -2.12 30.01 -3.07
N GLN A 495 -1.49 29.47 -4.09
CA GLN A 495 -2.14 28.78 -5.19
C GLN A 495 -1.38 27.50 -5.54
N ASP A 496 -2.08 26.49 -6.04
CA ASP A 496 -1.45 25.28 -6.57
C ASP A 496 -0.92 25.50 -8.00
N LEU A 497 -0.31 24.45 -8.58
CA LEU A 497 0.22 24.50 -9.95
C LEU A 497 -0.87 24.67 -11.03
N LYS A 498 -2.15 24.45 -10.69
CA LYS A 498 -3.30 24.68 -11.58
C LYS A 498 -3.91 26.09 -11.40
N GLY A 499 -3.32 26.91 -10.52
CA GLY A 499 -3.80 28.25 -10.21
C GLY A 499 -5.00 28.30 -9.26
N ARG A 500 -5.37 27.16 -8.64
CA ARG A 500 -6.50 27.12 -7.68
C ARG A 500 -6.05 27.80 -6.38
N PRO A 501 -6.89 28.71 -5.82
CA PRO A 501 -6.56 29.44 -4.61
C PRO A 501 -6.71 28.56 -3.37
N LEU A 502 -5.77 28.72 -2.42
CA LEU A 502 -5.76 28.02 -1.14
C LEU A 502 -5.25 28.94 -0.03
N LEU A 503 -5.52 28.53 1.20
CA LEU A 503 -5.07 29.23 2.39
C LEU A 503 -4.25 28.28 3.27
N LEU A 504 -3.10 28.77 3.76
CA LEU A 504 -2.32 28.13 4.81
C LEU A 504 -2.59 28.80 6.15
N PHE A 505 -2.65 28.01 7.22
CA PHE A 505 -2.87 28.50 8.58
C PHE A 505 -1.88 27.85 9.55
N VAL A 506 -1.47 28.61 10.55
CA VAL A 506 -0.58 28.12 11.62
C VAL A 506 -1.35 27.18 12.58
N ASN A 507 -2.63 27.44 12.80
CA ASN A 507 -3.47 26.65 13.70
C ASN A 507 -4.95 26.63 13.27
N SER A 508 -5.75 25.74 13.86
CA SER A 508 -7.17 25.59 13.55
C SER A 508 -8.03 26.79 13.97
N TRP A 509 -7.64 27.52 15.02
CA TRP A 509 -8.35 28.71 15.47
C TRP A 509 -8.34 29.82 14.40
N SER A 510 -7.20 30.00 13.71
CA SER A 510 -7.09 30.97 12.61
C SER A 510 -8.02 30.63 11.44
N VAL A 511 -8.33 29.37 11.21
CA VAL A 511 -9.34 28.95 10.20
C VAL A 511 -10.73 29.50 10.57
N GLY A 512 -11.15 29.32 11.82
CA GLY A 512 -12.43 29.83 12.33
C GLY A 512 -12.52 31.36 12.20
N MET A 513 -11.47 32.08 12.59
CA MET A 513 -11.43 33.55 12.48
C MET A 513 -11.56 34.08 11.05
N VAL A 514 -10.97 33.36 10.08
CA VAL A 514 -11.08 33.76 8.67
C VAL A 514 -12.49 33.50 8.15
N LEU A 515 -13.13 32.42 8.53
CA LEU A 515 -14.52 32.14 8.18
C LEU A 515 -15.47 33.21 8.76
N ASP A 516 -15.29 33.59 10.03
CA ASP A 516 -16.09 34.63 10.70
C ASP A 516 -15.95 36.02 10.05
N ARG A 517 -14.78 36.33 9.48
CA ARG A 517 -14.50 37.61 8.84
C ARG A 517 -14.88 37.70 7.37
N ASN A 518 -15.19 36.57 6.74
CA ASN A 518 -15.51 36.48 5.32
C ASN A 518 -16.82 35.73 5.12
N GLU A 519 -17.93 36.44 5.26
CA GLU A 519 -19.26 35.87 5.10
C GLU A 519 -19.42 35.18 3.73
N GLY A 520 -19.91 33.96 3.72
CA GLY A 520 -20.09 33.15 2.51
C GLY A 520 -18.84 32.42 2.00
N LEU A 521 -17.68 32.56 2.65
CA LEU A 521 -16.48 31.78 2.32
C LEU A 521 -16.66 30.32 2.73
N ILE A 522 -16.43 29.41 1.79
CA ILE A 522 -16.49 27.96 2.00
C ILE A 522 -15.08 27.38 1.87
N LEU A 523 -14.59 26.79 2.96
CA LEU A 523 -13.29 26.14 3.02
C LEU A 523 -13.44 24.63 3.18
N SER A 524 -12.65 23.86 2.42
CA SER A 524 -12.58 22.40 2.49
C SER A 524 -11.21 21.92 2.93
N GLU A 525 -11.16 20.80 3.64
CA GLU A 525 -9.92 20.07 3.96
C GLU A 525 -9.41 19.23 2.79
N PHE A 526 -10.28 18.99 1.81
CA PHE A 526 -9.96 18.18 0.63
C PHE A 526 -10.18 19.02 -0.62
N GLY A 527 -9.17 19.03 -1.50
CA GLY A 527 -9.33 19.67 -2.80
C GLY A 527 -10.32 18.90 -3.68
N ARG A 528 -11.28 19.58 -4.26
CA ARG A 528 -12.02 19.01 -5.39
C ARG A 528 -11.07 18.78 -6.56
N LYS A 529 -11.19 17.63 -7.23
CA LYS A 529 -10.41 17.29 -8.41
C LYS A 529 -10.75 18.14 -9.62
#